data_50d11ce7e20fea530af7671ea4814324
#
_entry.id   50d11ce7e20fea530af7671ea4814324
#
_cell.length_a   1.000
_cell.length_b   1.000
_cell.length_c   1.000
_cell.angle_alpha   90.00
_cell.angle_beta   90.00
_cell.angle_gamma   90.00
#
_symmetry.space_group_name_H-M   'P 1'
#
loop_
_entity.id
_entity.type
_entity.pdbx_description
1 polymer ?
#
loop_
_entity_poly.entity_id
_entity_poly.type
_entity_poly.pdbx_seq_one_letter_code
_entity_poly.pdbx_strand_id
1 'polypeptide(L)'
;PISLDGKVIGIIGIICSTEQQRDALLAQKEKFISFIEQIASLIAGKAYEYIERQRENDISAVFKKMIEVMNRGVVAIDEGGFIRRANLSAARILQSTDALIGRKIAIEKTGDIVYDQEEAYLNFAGTSFHVLCHVIQMSSMEGGGVSLVVFQDAADFISPAVLPVSDALMPSRFI
;
A
#
# COMPACT_ATOMS: atom_id res chain seq x y z
N PRO A 1 -11.79 34.07 13.79
CA PRO A 1 -10.97 33.28 12.83
C PRO A 1 -11.37 31.81 12.83
N ILE A 2 -11.20 31.15 11.70
CA ILE A 2 -11.26 29.71 11.59
C ILE A 2 -9.81 29.21 11.69
N SER A 3 -9.52 28.40 12.68
CA SER A 3 -8.15 27.93 12.91
C SER A 3 -8.06 26.41 12.81
N LEU A 4 -6.99 25.90 12.19
CA LEU A 4 -6.64 24.50 12.07
C LEU A 4 -5.18 24.33 12.50
N ASP A 5 -4.90 23.47 13.47
CA ASP A 5 -3.56 23.23 14.03
C ASP A 5 -2.80 24.52 14.39
N GLY A 6 -3.50 25.49 14.98
CA GLY A 6 -2.93 26.77 15.37
C GLY A 6 -2.72 27.80 14.23
N LYS A 7 -3.05 27.42 12.99
CA LYS A 7 -2.98 28.32 11.84
C LYS A 7 -4.37 28.83 11.47
N VAL A 8 -4.47 30.14 11.20
CA VAL A 8 -5.71 30.75 10.71
C VAL A 8 -5.88 30.37 9.23
N ILE A 9 -6.93 29.63 8.91
CA ILE A 9 -7.27 29.18 7.55
C ILE A 9 -8.40 30.04 6.93
N GLY A 10 -9.09 30.83 7.76
CA GLY A 10 -10.13 31.69 7.27
C GLY A 10 -10.68 32.64 8.36
N ILE A 11 -11.55 33.52 7.93
CA ILE A 11 -12.23 34.49 8.82
C ILE A 11 -13.72 34.45 8.49
N ILE A 12 -14.54 34.36 9.53
CA ILE A 12 -15.99 34.58 9.43
C ILE A 12 -16.30 35.95 10.04
N GLY A 13 -17.07 36.75 9.33
CA GLY A 13 -17.53 38.02 9.80
C GLY A 13 -19.01 38.26 9.49
N ILE A 14 -19.66 39.11 10.27
CA ILE A 14 -21.01 39.60 10.00
C ILE A 14 -20.89 41.02 9.49
N ILE A 15 -21.57 41.34 8.41
CA ILE A 15 -21.63 42.65 7.83
C ILE A 15 -23.05 43.22 8.07
N CYS A 16 -23.14 44.40 8.66
CA CYS A 16 -24.39 45.14 8.82
C CYS A 16 -24.47 46.25 7.78
N SER A 17 -25.55 46.31 7.02
CA SER A 17 -25.78 47.33 5.99
C SER A 17 -26.54 48.57 6.50
N THR A 18 -27.17 48.48 7.68
CA THR A 18 -27.93 49.58 8.29
C THR A 18 -27.54 49.74 9.75
N GLU A 19 -27.74 50.98 10.29
CA GLU A 19 -27.52 51.25 11.71
C GLU A 19 -28.43 50.40 12.61
N GLN A 20 -29.67 50.21 12.18
CA GLN A 20 -30.65 49.42 12.91
C GLN A 20 -30.22 47.94 13.05
N GLN A 21 -29.60 47.35 12.00
CA GLN A 21 -29.02 46.01 12.06
C GLN A 21 -27.81 45.95 13.00
N ARG A 22 -26.95 46.97 12.96
CA ARG A 22 -25.79 47.06 13.85
C ARG A 22 -26.23 47.11 15.31
N ASP A 23 -27.20 47.95 15.66
CA ASP A 23 -27.67 48.10 17.02
C ASP A 23 -28.35 46.82 17.54
N ALA A 24 -29.13 46.13 16.69
CA ALA A 24 -29.71 44.85 17.01
C ALA A 24 -28.64 43.76 17.24
N LEU A 25 -27.57 43.78 16.43
CA LEU A 25 -26.45 42.83 16.58
C LEU A 25 -25.67 43.11 17.86
N LEU A 26 -25.41 44.41 18.18
CA LEU A 26 -24.71 44.78 19.40
C LEU A 26 -25.51 44.42 20.66
N ALA A 27 -26.85 44.52 20.62
CA ALA A 27 -27.73 44.12 21.72
C ALA A 27 -27.66 42.64 22.04
N GLN A 28 -27.25 41.78 21.09
CA GLN A 28 -27.13 40.34 21.23
C GLN A 28 -25.72 39.82 20.91
N LYS A 29 -24.72 40.66 21.09
CA LYS A 29 -23.31 40.39 20.70
C LYS A 29 -22.80 39.04 21.13
N GLU A 30 -23.01 38.64 22.37
CA GLU A 30 -22.50 37.37 22.91
C GLU A 30 -23.11 36.15 22.22
N LYS A 31 -24.41 36.19 21.90
CA LYS A 31 -25.08 35.12 21.19
C LYS A 31 -24.53 34.98 19.76
N PHE A 32 -24.29 36.06 19.09
CA PHE A 32 -23.73 36.05 17.73
C PHE A 32 -22.28 35.61 17.73
N ILE A 33 -21.45 35.98 18.69
CA ILE A 33 -20.07 35.49 18.83
C ILE A 33 -20.08 33.99 19.03
N SER A 34 -20.87 33.48 20.00
CA SER A 34 -20.95 32.04 20.25
C SER A 34 -21.43 31.26 19.02
N PHE A 35 -22.39 31.78 18.27
CA PHE A 35 -22.86 31.17 17.03
C PHE A 35 -21.78 31.14 15.96
N ILE A 36 -21.02 32.20 15.75
CA ILE A 36 -19.92 32.26 14.79
C ILE A 36 -18.79 31.31 15.20
N GLU A 37 -18.49 31.22 16.50
CA GLU A 37 -17.48 30.27 17.02
C GLU A 37 -17.88 28.84 16.76
N GLN A 38 -19.15 28.45 16.93
CA GLN A 38 -19.66 27.15 16.59
C GLN A 38 -19.52 26.84 15.09
N ILE A 39 -19.90 27.80 14.23
CA ILE A 39 -19.71 27.64 12.78
C ILE A 39 -18.23 27.53 12.42
N ALA A 40 -17.38 28.36 12.99
CA ALA A 40 -15.94 28.32 12.75
C ALA A 40 -15.34 26.94 13.14
N SER A 41 -15.74 26.40 14.29
CA SER A 41 -15.35 25.09 14.75
C SER A 41 -15.84 23.96 13.83
N LEU A 42 -17.08 24.04 13.35
CA LEU A 42 -17.64 23.06 12.41
C LEU A 42 -16.87 23.08 11.08
N ILE A 43 -16.57 24.26 10.54
CA ILE A 43 -15.80 24.40 9.29
C ILE A 43 -14.37 23.86 9.48
N ALA A 44 -13.72 24.19 10.60
CA ALA A 44 -12.39 23.68 10.92
C ALA A 44 -12.38 22.15 11.00
N GLY A 45 -13.37 21.56 11.66
CA GLY A 45 -13.51 20.10 11.73
C GLY A 45 -13.69 19.45 10.35
N LYS A 46 -14.52 20.05 9.49
CA LYS A 46 -14.70 19.54 8.12
C LYS A 46 -13.46 19.71 7.24
N ALA A 47 -12.74 20.82 7.40
CA ALA A 47 -11.48 21.02 6.71
C ALA A 47 -10.42 19.99 7.15
N TYR A 48 -10.37 19.67 8.44
CA TYR A 48 -9.49 18.63 8.98
C TYR A 48 -9.79 17.25 8.38
N GLU A 49 -11.06 16.80 8.45
CA GLU A 49 -11.49 15.54 7.84
C GLU A 49 -11.12 15.46 6.35
N TYR A 50 -11.27 16.56 5.61
CA TYR A 50 -10.94 16.60 4.19
C TYR A 50 -9.43 16.42 3.96
N ILE A 51 -8.60 17.12 4.73
CA ILE A 51 -7.13 17.06 4.62
C ILE A 51 -6.63 15.66 4.98
N GLU A 52 -7.14 15.05 6.06
CA GLU A 52 -6.76 13.67 6.44
C GLU A 52 -7.14 12.66 5.37
N ARG A 53 -8.34 12.74 4.79
CA ARG A 53 -8.73 11.86 3.67
C ARG A 53 -7.83 12.04 2.44
N GLN A 54 -7.45 13.27 2.12
CA GLN A 54 -6.52 13.52 1.01
C GLN A 54 -5.15 12.88 1.31
N ARG A 55 -4.63 13.05 2.50
CA ARG A 55 -3.36 12.47 2.92
C ARG A 55 -3.37 10.93 2.86
N GLU A 56 -4.44 10.29 3.34
CA GLU A 56 -4.62 8.84 3.23
C GLU A 56 -4.66 8.36 1.77
N ASN A 57 -5.37 9.09 0.91
CA ASN A 57 -5.44 8.78 -0.51
C ASN A 57 -4.08 8.93 -1.20
N ASP A 58 -3.33 9.98 -0.90
CA ASP A 58 -2.00 10.23 -1.47
C ASP A 58 -1.01 9.13 -1.04
N ILE A 59 -1.00 8.77 0.24
CA ILE A 59 -0.19 7.67 0.76
C ILE A 59 -0.56 6.35 0.07
N SER A 60 -1.85 6.05 -0.02
CA SER A 60 -2.34 4.84 -0.69
C SER A 60 -1.93 4.79 -2.17
N ALA A 61 -1.99 5.92 -2.88
CA ALA A 61 -1.57 6.04 -4.27
C ALA A 61 -0.05 5.79 -4.43
N VAL A 62 0.76 6.34 -3.53
CA VAL A 62 2.21 6.13 -3.52
C VAL A 62 2.53 4.65 -3.28
N PHE A 63 1.92 4.01 -2.27
CA PHE A 63 2.10 2.58 -2.00
C PHE A 63 1.71 1.71 -3.19
N LYS A 64 0.57 1.99 -3.81
CA LYS A 64 0.13 1.27 -5.01
C LYS A 64 1.18 1.37 -6.11
N LYS A 65 1.70 2.56 -6.35
CA LYS A 65 2.72 2.78 -7.38
C LYS A 65 4.05 2.09 -7.05
N MET A 66 4.44 2.08 -5.77
CA MET A 66 5.63 1.33 -5.31
C MET A 66 5.48 -0.17 -5.58
N ILE A 67 4.35 -0.76 -5.24
CA ILE A 67 4.08 -2.19 -5.47
C ILE A 67 4.11 -2.51 -6.97
N GLU A 68 3.58 -1.63 -7.82
CA GLU A 68 3.57 -1.84 -9.28
C GLU A 68 4.97 -1.80 -9.92
N VAL A 69 5.91 -1.03 -9.38
CA VAL A 69 7.27 -0.94 -9.91
C VAL A 69 8.24 -1.95 -9.28
N MET A 70 7.82 -2.70 -8.26
CA MET A 70 8.64 -3.75 -7.67
C MET A 70 8.88 -4.87 -8.66
N ASN A 71 10.11 -5.40 -8.71
CA ASN A 71 10.46 -6.56 -9.53
C ASN A 71 9.95 -7.89 -8.92
N ARG A 72 9.51 -7.87 -7.66
CA ARG A 72 8.91 -9.02 -6.98
C ARG A 72 7.43 -9.12 -7.28
N GLY A 73 6.93 -10.34 -7.44
CA GLY A 73 5.50 -10.62 -7.50
C GLY A 73 4.86 -10.33 -6.14
N VAL A 74 3.76 -9.59 -6.15
CA VAL A 74 2.97 -9.30 -4.96
C VAL A 74 1.53 -9.66 -5.26
N VAL A 75 0.96 -10.55 -4.45
CA VAL A 75 -0.47 -10.91 -4.52
C VAL A 75 -1.10 -10.81 -3.14
N ALA A 76 -2.32 -10.32 -3.08
CA ALA A 76 -3.17 -10.41 -1.90
C ALA A 76 -4.21 -11.49 -2.15
N ILE A 77 -4.29 -12.47 -1.25
CA ILE A 77 -5.20 -13.62 -1.34
C ILE A 77 -6.13 -13.64 -0.14
N ASP A 78 -7.36 -14.07 -0.35
CA ASP A 78 -8.31 -14.34 0.74
C ASP A 78 -8.10 -15.73 1.37
N GLU A 79 -8.90 -16.05 2.38
CA GLU A 79 -8.87 -17.35 3.08
C GLU A 79 -9.13 -18.54 2.15
N GLY A 80 -9.84 -18.35 1.06
CA GLY A 80 -10.11 -19.37 0.04
C GLY A 80 -8.96 -19.55 -0.95
N GLY A 81 -7.91 -18.72 -0.86
CA GLY A 81 -6.79 -18.69 -1.80
C GLY A 81 -7.10 -17.97 -3.10
N PHE A 82 -8.15 -17.13 -3.16
CA PHE A 82 -8.47 -16.34 -4.35
C PHE A 82 -7.72 -15.03 -4.35
N ILE A 83 -7.10 -14.71 -5.48
CA ILE A 83 -6.35 -13.46 -5.67
C ILE A 83 -7.31 -12.28 -5.70
N ARG A 84 -7.17 -11.37 -4.75
CA ARG A 84 -7.91 -10.11 -4.65
C ARG A 84 -7.18 -8.94 -5.29
N ARG A 85 -5.86 -8.96 -5.24
CA ARG A 85 -4.97 -7.98 -5.88
C ARG A 85 -3.68 -8.64 -6.32
N ALA A 86 -3.09 -8.12 -7.39
CA ALA A 86 -1.79 -8.55 -7.89
C ALA A 86 -1.10 -7.36 -8.58
N ASN A 87 0.24 -7.31 -8.52
CA ASN A 87 1.02 -6.38 -9.30
C ASN A 87 1.44 -6.97 -10.65
N LEU A 88 2.01 -6.14 -11.51
CA LEU A 88 2.45 -6.55 -12.85
C LEU A 88 3.54 -7.63 -12.80
N SER A 89 4.44 -7.59 -11.81
CA SER A 89 5.50 -8.58 -11.65
C SER A 89 4.96 -9.95 -11.28
N ALA A 90 3.88 -10.04 -10.49
CA ALA A 90 3.20 -11.29 -10.23
C ALA A 90 2.66 -11.93 -11.52
N ALA A 91 2.05 -11.13 -12.41
CA ALA A 91 1.57 -11.63 -13.69
C ALA A 91 2.73 -12.16 -14.57
N ARG A 92 3.87 -11.48 -14.56
CA ARG A 92 5.07 -11.93 -15.29
C ARG A 92 5.63 -13.23 -14.77
N ILE A 93 5.82 -13.35 -13.43
CA ILE A 93 6.39 -14.56 -12.80
C ILE A 93 5.45 -15.75 -12.98
N LEU A 94 4.14 -15.54 -12.82
CA LEU A 94 3.11 -16.58 -13.03
C LEU A 94 2.79 -16.81 -14.52
N GLN A 95 3.53 -16.17 -15.42
CA GLN A 95 3.39 -16.29 -16.88
C GLN A 95 1.94 -16.17 -17.37
N SER A 96 1.16 -15.29 -16.71
CA SER A 96 -0.24 -15.10 -17.03
C SER A 96 -0.43 -13.86 -17.88
N THR A 97 -1.08 -14.03 -19.04
CA THR A 97 -1.54 -12.93 -19.89
C THR A 97 -2.93 -12.45 -19.50
N ASP A 98 -3.67 -13.27 -18.75
CA ASP A 98 -5.02 -12.98 -18.30
C ASP A 98 -5.03 -12.29 -16.93
N ALA A 99 -6.18 -11.72 -16.57
CA ALA A 99 -6.37 -11.12 -15.26
C ALA A 99 -6.19 -12.18 -14.15
N LEU A 100 -5.29 -11.90 -13.19
CA LEU A 100 -5.05 -12.78 -12.04
C LEU A 100 -6.17 -12.70 -10.99
N ILE A 101 -6.86 -11.57 -10.92
CA ILE A 101 -7.88 -11.27 -9.90
C ILE A 101 -9.04 -12.27 -10.02
N GLY A 102 -9.46 -12.83 -8.88
CA GLY A 102 -10.53 -13.81 -8.78
C GLY A 102 -10.10 -15.25 -9.10
N ARG A 103 -8.85 -15.47 -9.53
CA ARG A 103 -8.32 -16.84 -9.75
C ARG A 103 -7.73 -17.39 -8.47
N LYS A 104 -7.75 -18.71 -8.34
CA LYS A 104 -7.21 -19.40 -7.17
C LYS A 104 -5.73 -19.66 -7.33
N ILE A 105 -4.97 -19.42 -6.25
CA ILE A 105 -3.56 -19.79 -6.13
C ILE A 105 -3.39 -20.60 -4.84
N ALA A 106 -2.58 -21.65 -4.88
CA ALA A 106 -2.20 -22.41 -3.72
C ALA A 106 -0.70 -22.29 -3.47
N ILE A 107 -0.32 -22.26 -2.20
CA ILE A 107 1.06 -22.11 -1.76
C ILE A 107 1.46 -23.38 -1.02
N GLU A 108 2.42 -24.09 -1.55
CA GLU A 108 3.02 -25.29 -0.93
C GLU A 108 4.42 -24.95 -0.46
N LYS A 109 4.59 -24.78 0.85
CA LYS A 109 5.88 -24.47 1.47
C LYS A 109 6.74 -25.73 1.54
N THR A 110 8.00 -25.64 1.15
CA THR A 110 8.97 -26.76 1.28
C THR A 110 9.51 -26.86 2.70
N GLY A 111 9.47 -25.77 3.47
CA GLY A 111 10.05 -25.66 4.81
C GLY A 111 11.51 -25.21 4.80
N ASP A 112 12.12 -25.06 3.64
CA ASP A 112 13.47 -24.56 3.52
C ASP A 112 13.47 -23.02 3.54
N ILE A 113 14.48 -22.44 4.19
CA ILE A 113 14.67 -21.00 4.27
C ILE A 113 15.94 -20.62 3.52
N VAL A 114 15.80 -19.79 2.51
CA VAL A 114 16.89 -19.27 1.69
C VAL A 114 16.88 -17.74 1.76
N TYR A 115 17.94 -17.14 2.29
CA TYR A 115 18.07 -15.68 2.45
C TYR A 115 16.85 -15.02 3.14
N ASP A 116 16.44 -15.57 4.29
CA ASP A 116 15.27 -15.12 5.08
C ASP A 116 13.91 -15.22 4.35
N GLN A 117 13.85 -15.95 3.25
CA GLN A 117 12.62 -16.24 2.51
C GLN A 117 12.30 -17.72 2.54
N GLU A 118 11.03 -18.05 2.61
CA GLU A 118 10.58 -19.44 2.53
C GLU A 118 10.60 -19.90 1.06
N GLU A 119 11.18 -21.05 0.81
CA GLU A 119 11.07 -21.72 -0.46
C GLU A 119 9.69 -22.37 -0.59
N ALA A 120 9.03 -22.14 -1.71
CA ALA A 120 7.67 -22.61 -1.92
C ALA A 120 7.36 -22.88 -3.41
N TYR A 121 6.32 -23.66 -3.62
CA TYR A 121 5.69 -23.83 -4.93
C TYR A 121 4.37 -23.08 -4.96
N LEU A 122 4.21 -22.17 -5.93
CA LEU A 122 2.94 -21.50 -6.21
C LEU A 122 2.22 -22.26 -7.32
N ASN A 123 1.13 -22.92 -6.97
CA ASN A 123 0.28 -23.63 -7.92
C ASN A 123 -0.79 -22.70 -8.46
N PHE A 124 -0.66 -22.33 -9.73
CA PHE A 124 -1.56 -21.41 -10.42
C PHE A 124 -1.92 -21.94 -11.80
N ALA A 125 -3.20 -22.00 -12.13
CA ALA A 125 -3.72 -22.43 -13.43
C ALA A 125 -3.19 -23.79 -13.92
N GLY A 126 -2.92 -24.73 -12.99
CA GLY A 126 -2.38 -26.05 -13.31
C GLY A 126 -0.86 -26.09 -13.49
N THR A 127 -0.16 -24.99 -13.33
CA THR A 127 1.30 -24.89 -13.38
C THR A 127 1.85 -24.62 -11.99
N SER A 128 2.96 -25.25 -11.65
CA SER A 128 3.69 -25.06 -10.40
C SER A 128 4.92 -24.17 -10.66
N PHE A 129 5.04 -23.09 -9.91
CA PHE A 129 6.13 -22.13 -10.00
C PHE A 129 6.98 -22.22 -8.75
N HIS A 130 8.27 -22.50 -8.91
CA HIS A 130 9.23 -22.55 -7.82
C HIS A 130 9.67 -21.13 -7.45
N VAL A 131 9.41 -20.71 -6.23
CA VAL A 131 9.61 -19.32 -5.79
C VAL A 131 10.24 -19.25 -4.40
N LEU A 132 10.88 -18.13 -4.13
CA LEU A 132 11.18 -17.68 -2.76
C LEU A 132 10.11 -16.67 -2.35
N CYS A 133 9.46 -16.89 -1.22
CA CYS A 133 8.33 -16.06 -0.82
C CYS A 133 8.34 -15.65 0.66
N HIS A 134 7.63 -14.55 0.92
CA HIS A 134 7.17 -14.16 2.25
C HIS A 134 5.65 -14.12 2.27
N VAL A 135 5.05 -14.75 3.27
CA VAL A 135 3.60 -14.71 3.49
C VAL A 135 3.31 -13.90 4.75
N ILE A 136 2.63 -12.78 4.60
CA ILE A 136 2.25 -11.89 5.68
C ILE A 136 0.73 -11.99 5.87
N GLN A 137 0.30 -12.47 7.04
CA GLN A 137 -1.12 -12.52 7.39
C GLN A 137 -1.57 -11.16 7.88
N MET A 138 -2.66 -10.65 7.32
CA MET A 138 -3.28 -9.39 7.70
C MET A 138 -4.69 -9.68 8.24
N SER A 139 -4.94 -9.25 9.46
CA SER A 139 -6.30 -9.30 10.03
C SER A 139 -7.11 -8.14 9.47
N SER A 140 -8.24 -8.42 8.83
CA SER A 140 -9.19 -7.37 8.45
C SER A 140 -10.12 -7.06 9.62
N MET A 141 -10.41 -5.78 9.86
CA MET A 141 -11.41 -5.35 10.84
C MET A 141 -12.85 -5.79 10.45
N GLU A 142 -13.05 -6.18 9.21
CA GLU A 142 -14.37 -6.60 8.67
C GLU A 142 -14.58 -8.13 8.64
N GLY A 143 -13.70 -8.91 9.30
CA GLY A 143 -13.94 -10.34 9.54
C GLY A 143 -13.53 -11.30 8.44
N GLY A 144 -12.58 -10.94 7.59
CA GLY A 144 -11.96 -11.84 6.61
C GLY A 144 -10.44 -11.73 6.66
N GLY A 145 -9.71 -12.85 6.81
CA GLY A 145 -8.25 -12.90 6.72
C GLY A 145 -7.78 -12.65 5.28
N VAL A 146 -6.83 -11.73 5.12
CA VAL A 146 -6.13 -11.52 3.85
C VAL A 146 -4.67 -11.82 4.05
N SER A 147 -4.09 -12.66 3.19
CA SER A 147 -2.65 -12.92 3.19
C SER A 147 -1.99 -12.17 2.04
N LEU A 148 -0.95 -11.41 2.36
CA LEU A 148 -0.09 -10.79 1.37
C LEU A 148 1.08 -11.73 1.09
N VAL A 149 1.26 -12.12 -0.15
CA VAL A 149 2.35 -12.99 -0.60
C VAL A 149 3.28 -12.18 -1.49
N VAL A 150 4.51 -12.04 -1.04
CA VAL A 150 5.59 -11.41 -1.82
C VAL A 150 6.53 -12.51 -2.26
N PHE A 151 6.77 -12.65 -3.56
CA PHE A 151 7.54 -13.74 -4.11
C PHE A 151 8.41 -13.33 -5.31
N GLN A 152 9.40 -14.14 -5.58
CA GLN A 152 10.30 -13.99 -6.72
C GLN A 152 10.64 -15.35 -7.27
N ASP A 153 11.02 -15.44 -8.55
CA ASP A 153 11.44 -16.69 -9.16
C ASP A 153 12.69 -17.21 -8.46
N ALA A 154 12.66 -18.47 -8.02
CA ALA A 154 13.82 -19.09 -7.39
C ALA A 154 15.00 -19.22 -8.39
N ALA A 155 14.73 -19.33 -9.68
CA ALA A 155 15.75 -19.39 -10.72
C ALA A 155 16.63 -18.12 -10.79
N ASP A 156 16.11 -16.96 -10.40
CA ASP A 156 16.88 -15.72 -10.34
C ASP A 156 17.98 -15.75 -9.28
N PHE A 157 17.89 -16.66 -8.30
CA PHE A 157 18.86 -16.84 -7.20
C PHE A 157 19.78 -18.03 -7.38
N ILE A 158 19.37 -19.03 -8.15
CA ILE A 158 20.22 -20.14 -8.55
C ILE A 158 21.01 -19.68 -9.77
N SER A 159 21.78 -18.63 -9.62
CA SER A 159 22.71 -18.21 -10.68
C SER A 159 23.83 -19.25 -10.77
N PRO A 160 24.12 -19.81 -11.94
CA PRO A 160 25.22 -20.75 -12.14
C PRO A 160 26.55 -19.99 -12.17
N ALA A 161 26.97 -19.46 -11.05
CA ALA A 161 28.29 -18.87 -10.91
C ALA A 161 29.22 -19.82 -10.16
N VAL A 162 29.25 -21.08 -10.59
CA VAL A 162 30.45 -21.88 -10.45
C VAL A 162 30.80 -22.36 -11.85
N LEU A 163 31.46 -21.47 -12.60
CA LEU A 163 32.30 -21.94 -13.68
C LEU A 163 33.35 -22.87 -13.02
N PRO A 164 33.48 -24.12 -13.44
CA PRO A 164 34.58 -24.94 -12.98
C PRO A 164 35.84 -24.19 -13.39
N VAL A 165 36.66 -23.84 -12.41
CA VAL A 165 38.04 -23.42 -12.67
C VAL A 165 38.64 -24.56 -13.43
N SER A 166 38.80 -24.39 -14.72
CA SER A 166 39.53 -25.33 -15.59
C SER A 166 40.96 -25.41 -15.04
N ASP A 167 41.24 -26.51 -14.37
CA ASP A 167 42.61 -27.00 -14.11
C ASP A 167 43.29 -27.31 -15.46
N ALA A 168 43.68 -26.32 -16.16
CA ALA A 168 44.47 -26.47 -17.35
C ALA A 168 45.45 -25.32 -17.46
N LEU A 169 46.53 -25.41 -16.73
CA LEU A 169 47.83 -24.94 -17.17
C LEU A 169 48.88 -25.32 -16.11
N MET A 170 49.29 -26.63 -16.13
CA MET A 170 50.63 -26.97 -15.69
C MET A 170 51.60 -26.55 -16.76
N PRO A 171 52.55 -25.64 -16.48
CA PRO A 171 53.64 -25.42 -17.42
C PRO A 171 54.57 -26.60 -17.36
N SER A 172 54.75 -27.26 -18.50
CA SER A 172 55.79 -28.26 -18.75
C SER A 172 57.15 -27.70 -18.40
N ARG A 173 57.84 -28.38 -17.52
CA ARG A 173 59.27 -28.19 -17.29
C ARG A 173 60.01 -28.47 -18.59
N PHE A 174 60.79 -27.47 -19.04
CA PHE A 174 61.92 -27.71 -19.93
C PHE A 174 63.14 -28.04 -19.11
N ILE A 175 63.79 -29.14 -19.52
CA ILE A 175 65.15 -29.58 -19.18
C ILE A 175 66.16 -28.61 -19.80
#